data_b130675b474ac3a88c3e5eb7b949edec
#
_entry.id   b130675b474ac3a88c3e5eb7b949edec
#
_cell.length_a   1.000
_cell.length_b   1.000
_cell.length_c   1.000
_cell.angle_alpha   90.00
_cell.angle_beta   90.00
_cell.angle_gamma   90.00
#
_symmetry.space_group_name_H-M   'P 1'
#
loop_
_entity.id
_entity.type
_entity.pdbx_description
1 polymer ?
#
loop_
_entity_poly.entity_id
_entity_poly.type
_entity_poly.pdbx_seq_one_letter_code
_entity_poly.pdbx_strand_id
1 'polypeptide(L)'
;MRREGAAWSEDALLAFGAELGGEPLEWGRLANEHPPVLHTHDRYGERIDEVEFHPAWHQLLELAIRHRVHASSWSDPRPGAYVARAASFMALGQAEAGVCCPLSMTHASVPALRAEPELAAEWEPRIVAGALCGMAMTERQGGSDVRVNETEARPLGDGEVTLHGDKWFCSAPMCDAFLVLAQAPGGLTCYLLPRRLPDGSHNGMFIDRLKDKLGNRSNASGEIRLEGAWAQVVGEEGRGVATIIEMVVHTRLDCVLGSAALQREAVAQATHHCAHRLAFGKLLIDQPLMQNVLADLCVESEAATVSALRLARAFDEGDEFRRIATAVLKYWICKRTPAVVGEALECLGGNGYVEESGLPRLYRESPVNAVWEGSSNVQCLDVLRALRREPEAAEAFVAELEERDRAGVERALQAADEVGARRLVETMAVALQATLLDRHGDAAVAEAFRARERFGAFGTLPDGLRLAEIAERHRPAA
;
A
#
# COMPACT_ATOMS: atom_id res chain seq x y z
N MET A 1 17.50 -1.65 1.18
CA MET A 1 17.80 -0.55 0.26
C MET A 1 19.18 -0.69 -0.38
N ARG A 2 20.33 -0.57 0.33
CA ARG A 2 21.69 -0.71 -0.26
C ARG A 2 21.83 -1.96 -1.13
N ARG A 3 21.47 -3.10 -0.60
CA ARG A 3 21.48 -4.42 -1.23
C ARG A 3 20.60 -4.50 -2.49
N GLU A 4 19.50 -3.79 -2.50
CA GLU A 4 18.53 -3.79 -3.60
C GLU A 4 18.84 -2.69 -4.65
N GLY A 5 20.06 -2.15 -4.66
CA GLY A 5 20.53 -1.25 -5.71
C GLY A 5 20.34 0.25 -5.47
N ALA A 6 19.77 0.66 -4.32
CA ALA A 6 19.49 2.06 -4.03
C ALA A 6 20.44 2.70 -2.99
N ALA A 7 21.69 2.24 -2.90
CA ALA A 7 22.66 2.80 -1.95
C ALA A 7 22.88 4.31 -2.15
N TRP A 8 22.75 4.81 -3.36
CA TRP A 8 22.92 6.22 -3.73
C TRP A 8 21.90 7.16 -3.06
N SER A 9 20.74 6.64 -2.61
CA SER A 9 19.68 7.44 -1.99
C SER A 9 19.77 7.51 -0.46
N GLU A 10 20.78 6.88 0.14
CA GLU A 10 20.84 6.68 1.59
C GLU A 10 20.85 7.97 2.38
N ASP A 11 21.72 8.93 2.01
CA ASP A 11 21.83 10.20 2.75
C ASP A 11 20.51 10.99 2.69
N ALA A 12 19.87 11.02 1.52
CA ALA A 12 18.58 11.68 1.34
C ALA A 12 17.47 10.99 2.18
N LEU A 13 17.49 9.65 2.24
CA LEU A 13 16.51 8.89 3.01
C LEU A 13 16.73 9.06 4.52
N LEU A 14 17.97 9.10 4.99
CA LEU A 14 18.29 9.37 6.39
C LEU A 14 17.85 10.78 6.80
N ALA A 15 18.09 11.77 5.95
CA ALA A 15 17.62 13.14 6.18
C ALA A 15 16.10 13.22 6.23
N PHE A 16 15.41 12.54 5.30
CA PHE A 16 13.94 12.47 5.30
C PHE A 16 13.39 11.75 6.54
N GLY A 17 14.01 10.63 6.96
CA GLY A 17 13.64 9.91 8.17
C GLY A 17 13.81 10.76 9.44
N ALA A 18 14.89 11.54 9.53
CA ALA A 18 15.13 12.46 10.63
C ALA A 18 14.06 13.58 10.68
N GLU A 19 13.67 14.12 9.52
CA GLU A 19 12.59 15.11 9.42
C GLU A 19 11.24 14.53 9.84
N LEU A 20 10.92 13.30 9.37
CA LEU A 20 9.68 12.59 9.73
C LEU A 20 9.57 12.29 11.22
N GLY A 21 10.68 12.04 11.90
CA GLY A 21 10.71 11.80 13.34
C GLY A 21 10.46 13.04 14.22
N GLY A 22 10.28 14.21 13.63
CA GLY A 22 9.97 15.48 14.30
C GLY A 22 8.48 15.83 14.26
N GLU A 23 8.19 17.08 13.89
CA GLU A 23 6.82 17.62 13.81
C GLU A 23 5.84 16.79 12.95
N PRO A 24 6.25 16.10 11.86
CA PRO A 24 5.34 15.30 11.06
C PRO A 24 4.61 14.19 11.83
N LEU A 25 5.16 13.67 12.94
CA LEU A 25 4.45 12.72 13.80
C LEU A 25 3.21 13.38 14.45
N GLU A 26 3.34 14.60 14.89
CA GLU A 26 2.24 15.38 15.45
C GLU A 26 1.24 15.79 14.36
N TRP A 27 1.71 16.15 13.16
CA TRP A 27 0.82 16.39 12.02
C TRP A 27 0.00 15.15 11.67
N GLY A 28 0.60 13.97 11.73
CA GLY A 28 -0.10 12.70 11.52
C GLY A 28 -1.20 12.45 12.55
N ARG A 29 -0.93 12.75 13.82
CA ARG A 29 -1.93 12.66 14.89
C ARG A 29 -3.10 13.62 14.64
N LEU A 30 -2.80 14.91 14.42
CA LEU A 30 -3.80 15.96 14.20
C LEU A 30 -4.66 15.69 12.96
N ALA A 31 -4.08 15.25 11.84
CA ALA A 31 -4.81 14.93 10.63
C ALA A 31 -5.82 13.78 10.82
N ASN A 32 -5.51 12.81 11.70
CA ASN A 32 -6.42 11.70 12.00
C ASN A 32 -7.49 12.05 13.04
N GLU A 33 -7.18 12.91 14.00
CA GLU A 33 -8.14 13.41 15.01
C GLU A 33 -9.16 14.39 14.40
N HIS A 34 -8.77 15.06 13.32
CA HIS A 34 -9.60 16.01 12.58
C HIS A 34 -9.80 15.51 11.14
N PRO A 35 -10.66 14.49 10.93
CA PRO A 35 -10.91 13.95 9.61
C PRO A 35 -11.50 15.01 8.66
N PRO A 36 -11.31 14.85 7.34
CA PRO A 36 -11.78 15.80 6.36
C PRO A 36 -13.30 16.00 6.39
N VAL A 37 -13.73 17.22 6.11
CA VAL A 37 -15.14 17.65 6.08
C VAL A 37 -15.52 18.05 4.67
N LEU A 38 -16.67 17.58 4.18
CA LEU A 38 -17.21 17.95 2.88
C LEU A 38 -18.14 19.17 2.98
N HIS A 39 -17.85 20.18 2.20
CA HIS A 39 -18.72 21.33 1.94
C HIS A 39 -19.29 21.20 0.55
N THR A 40 -20.54 20.76 0.45
CA THR A 40 -21.20 20.55 -0.86
C THR A 40 -21.64 21.86 -1.51
N HIS A 41 -22.00 22.86 -0.72
CA HIS A 41 -22.49 24.16 -1.19
C HIS A 41 -21.85 25.30 -0.40
N ASP A 42 -21.71 26.42 -1.05
CA ASP A 42 -21.32 27.67 -0.39
C ASP A 42 -22.53 28.31 0.34
N ARG A 43 -22.30 29.47 0.96
CA ARG A 43 -23.35 30.22 1.68
C ARG A 43 -24.48 30.78 0.79
N TYR A 44 -24.29 30.74 -0.52
CA TYR A 44 -25.29 31.25 -1.50
C TYR A 44 -26.07 30.11 -2.17
N GLY A 45 -25.71 28.85 -1.84
CA GLY A 45 -26.33 27.67 -2.42
C GLY A 45 -25.67 27.19 -3.72
N GLU A 46 -24.56 27.81 -4.13
CA GLU A 46 -23.76 27.30 -5.25
C GLU A 46 -23.00 26.03 -4.86
N ARG A 47 -23.04 25.04 -5.74
CA ARG A 47 -22.35 23.76 -5.48
C ARG A 47 -20.84 23.91 -5.68
N ILE A 48 -20.07 23.58 -4.64
CA ILE A 48 -18.61 23.71 -4.62
C ILE A 48 -17.85 22.38 -4.47
N ASP A 49 -18.44 21.39 -3.80
CA ASP A 49 -17.85 20.08 -3.50
C ASP A 49 -16.39 20.18 -3.01
N GLU A 50 -16.17 21.02 -2.01
CA GLU A 50 -14.86 21.21 -1.39
C GLU A 50 -14.69 20.28 -0.20
N VAL A 51 -13.50 19.64 -0.13
CA VAL A 51 -13.08 18.85 1.00
C VAL A 51 -12.09 19.65 1.83
N GLU A 52 -12.51 20.06 3.01
CA GLU A 52 -11.66 20.75 3.98
C GLU A 52 -10.85 19.75 4.77
N PHE A 53 -9.54 19.93 4.78
CA PHE A 53 -8.60 19.16 5.59
C PHE A 53 -8.00 20.01 6.69
N HIS A 54 -7.63 19.37 7.80
CA HIS A 54 -6.81 20.03 8.82
C HIS A 54 -5.47 20.48 8.21
N PRO A 55 -4.92 21.67 8.60
CA PRO A 55 -3.64 22.17 8.06
C PRO A 55 -2.48 21.16 8.12
N ALA A 56 -2.44 20.32 9.15
CA ALA A 56 -1.44 19.27 9.30
C ALA A 56 -1.44 18.26 8.13
N TRP A 57 -2.59 17.97 7.54
CA TRP A 57 -2.67 17.10 6.36
C TRP A 57 -1.96 17.73 5.16
N HIS A 58 -2.18 19.03 4.93
CA HIS A 58 -1.50 19.77 3.86
C HIS A 58 0.01 19.80 4.08
N GLN A 59 0.47 20.02 5.31
CA GLN A 59 1.90 19.99 5.66
C GLN A 59 2.53 18.61 5.36
N LEU A 60 1.83 17.51 5.68
CA LEU A 60 2.29 16.16 5.34
C LEU A 60 2.36 15.92 3.83
N LEU A 61 1.35 16.39 3.08
CA LEU A 61 1.32 16.26 1.63
C LEU A 61 2.44 17.08 0.98
N GLU A 62 2.62 18.33 1.39
CA GLU A 62 3.70 19.21 0.90
C GLU A 62 5.08 18.62 1.20
N LEU A 63 5.29 18.09 2.40
CA LEU A 63 6.51 17.36 2.78
C LEU A 63 6.75 16.19 1.82
N ALA A 64 5.75 15.36 1.58
CA ALA A 64 5.86 14.21 0.70
C ALA A 64 6.14 14.60 -0.76
N ILE A 65 5.50 15.66 -1.27
CA ILE A 65 5.73 16.20 -2.62
C ILE A 65 7.15 16.76 -2.73
N ARG A 66 7.63 17.52 -1.74
CA ARG A 66 9.00 18.05 -1.71
C ARG A 66 10.05 16.94 -1.78
N HIS A 67 9.82 15.82 -1.09
CA HIS A 67 10.65 14.62 -1.17
C HIS A 67 10.30 13.69 -2.33
N ARG A 68 9.38 14.09 -3.22
CA ARG A 68 8.97 13.38 -4.44
C ARG A 68 8.50 11.95 -4.21
N VAL A 69 7.89 11.64 -3.07
CA VAL A 69 7.39 10.29 -2.75
C VAL A 69 6.37 9.81 -3.79
N HIS A 70 5.61 10.72 -4.39
CA HIS A 70 4.62 10.47 -5.44
C HIS A 70 5.22 10.25 -6.84
N ALA A 71 6.47 10.64 -7.11
CA ALA A 71 6.97 10.70 -8.50
C ALA A 71 8.48 10.45 -8.67
N SER A 72 9.24 10.11 -7.60
CA SER A 72 10.71 10.06 -7.69
C SER A 72 11.22 9.06 -8.72
N SER A 73 10.60 7.89 -8.88
CA SER A 73 11.01 6.90 -9.89
C SER A 73 10.70 7.31 -11.33
N TRP A 74 9.79 8.26 -11.54
CA TRP A 74 9.45 8.81 -12.85
C TRP A 74 10.27 10.05 -13.19
N SER A 75 10.53 10.92 -12.20
CA SER A 75 11.30 12.15 -12.38
C SER A 75 12.80 11.94 -12.45
N ASP A 76 13.30 10.84 -11.90
CA ASP A 76 14.74 10.47 -11.89
C ASP A 76 14.87 8.94 -12.11
N PRO A 77 14.53 8.44 -13.32
CA PRO A 77 14.58 7.02 -13.62
C PRO A 77 16.02 6.54 -13.71
N ARG A 78 16.41 5.68 -12.79
CA ARG A 78 17.74 5.03 -12.75
C ARG A 78 17.66 3.74 -11.92
N PRO A 79 18.64 2.83 -12.02
CA PRO A 79 18.65 1.61 -11.22
C PRO A 79 18.47 1.90 -9.72
N GLY A 80 17.51 1.21 -9.08
CA GLY A 80 17.16 1.39 -7.68
C GLY A 80 16.15 2.53 -7.39
N ALA A 81 15.61 3.21 -8.41
CA ALA A 81 14.68 4.32 -8.21
C ALA A 81 13.36 3.88 -7.52
N TYR A 82 12.82 2.73 -7.89
CA TYR A 82 11.66 2.16 -7.19
C TYR A 82 11.99 1.76 -5.76
N VAL A 83 13.17 1.20 -5.51
CA VAL A 83 13.62 0.84 -4.15
C VAL A 83 13.80 2.08 -3.29
N ALA A 84 14.39 3.16 -3.82
CA ALA A 84 14.52 4.43 -3.11
C ALA A 84 13.15 5.04 -2.78
N ARG A 85 12.24 5.07 -3.76
CA ARG A 85 10.85 5.51 -3.56
C ARG A 85 10.12 4.64 -2.53
N ALA A 86 10.27 3.32 -2.61
CA ALA A 86 9.67 2.39 -1.66
C ALA A 86 10.12 2.65 -0.23
N ALA A 87 11.41 2.88 0.00
CA ALA A 87 11.95 3.22 1.30
C ALA A 87 11.39 4.55 1.84
N SER A 88 11.29 5.58 0.98
CA SER A 88 10.68 6.87 1.33
C SER A 88 9.18 6.73 1.66
N PHE A 89 8.44 5.94 0.86
CA PHE A 89 7.03 5.67 1.10
C PHE A 89 6.80 4.93 2.43
N MET A 90 7.63 3.92 2.73
CA MET A 90 7.59 3.22 4.01
C MET A 90 7.93 4.13 5.20
N ALA A 91 8.89 5.04 5.05
CA ALA A 91 9.23 6.00 6.09
C ALA A 91 8.05 6.95 6.38
N LEU A 92 7.45 7.52 5.33
CA LEU A 92 6.26 8.39 5.46
C LEU A 92 5.07 7.64 6.08
N GLY A 93 4.81 6.39 5.68
CA GLY A 93 3.72 5.58 6.18
C GLY A 93 3.79 5.27 7.67
N GLN A 94 4.97 5.32 8.28
CA GLN A 94 5.15 5.23 9.73
C GLN A 94 4.66 6.49 10.46
N ALA A 95 4.88 7.66 9.86
CA ALA A 95 4.38 8.92 10.42
C ALA A 95 2.86 9.08 10.20
N GLU A 96 2.39 8.87 8.94
CA GLU A 96 0.97 8.97 8.60
C GLU A 96 0.64 8.15 7.33
N ALA A 97 -0.27 7.19 7.47
CA ALA A 97 -0.61 6.27 6.38
C ALA A 97 -1.69 6.82 5.43
N GLY A 98 -2.55 7.73 5.88
CA GLY A 98 -3.66 8.23 5.05
C GLY A 98 -3.19 9.12 3.90
N VAL A 99 -2.17 9.95 4.11
CA VAL A 99 -1.56 10.78 3.05
C VAL A 99 -0.85 9.92 2.00
N CYS A 100 -0.44 8.70 2.35
CA CYS A 100 0.14 7.76 1.40
C CYS A 100 -0.83 7.33 0.30
N CYS A 101 -2.15 7.37 0.55
CA CYS A 101 -3.16 6.93 -0.42
C CYS A 101 -3.16 7.79 -1.71
N PRO A 102 -3.35 9.12 -1.68
CA PRO A 102 -3.25 9.95 -2.90
C PRO A 102 -1.87 9.87 -3.56
N LEU A 103 -0.79 9.77 -2.79
CA LEU A 103 0.57 9.65 -3.34
C LEU A 103 0.77 8.32 -4.09
N SER A 104 0.23 7.23 -3.55
CA SER A 104 0.24 5.91 -4.19
C SER A 104 -0.52 5.92 -5.52
N MET A 105 -1.75 6.41 -5.52
CA MET A 105 -2.56 6.50 -6.74
C MET A 105 -1.89 7.39 -7.78
N THR A 106 -1.34 8.53 -7.37
CA THR A 106 -0.63 9.46 -8.26
C THR A 106 0.59 8.80 -8.91
N HIS A 107 1.44 8.13 -8.11
CA HIS A 107 2.58 7.38 -8.65
C HIS A 107 2.14 6.28 -9.63
N ALA A 108 1.11 5.55 -9.26
CA ALA A 108 0.61 4.40 -10.01
C ALA A 108 -0.13 4.78 -11.30
N SER A 109 -0.63 6.02 -11.43
CA SER A 109 -1.35 6.45 -12.63
C SER A 109 -0.46 6.59 -13.86
N VAL A 110 0.83 6.89 -13.68
CA VAL A 110 1.77 7.15 -14.79
C VAL A 110 1.86 6.01 -15.79
N PRO A 111 2.10 4.73 -15.39
CA PRO A 111 2.17 3.64 -16.35
C PRO A 111 0.84 3.41 -17.11
N ALA A 112 -0.31 3.63 -16.47
CA ALA A 112 -1.59 3.53 -17.16
C ALA A 112 -1.81 4.68 -18.16
N LEU A 113 -1.42 5.91 -17.80
CA LEU A 113 -1.48 7.08 -18.70
C LEU A 113 -0.60 6.91 -19.95
N ARG A 114 0.52 6.19 -19.83
CA ARG A 114 1.42 5.91 -20.96
C ARG A 114 0.81 5.02 -22.06
N ALA A 115 -0.36 4.40 -21.79
CA ALA A 115 -1.16 3.76 -22.84
C ALA A 115 -1.73 4.77 -23.84
N GLU A 116 -1.80 6.08 -23.47
CA GLU A 116 -2.20 7.18 -24.35
C GLU A 116 -1.12 8.26 -24.35
N PRO A 117 -0.21 8.27 -25.35
CA PRO A 117 0.99 9.12 -25.34
C PRO A 117 0.72 10.63 -25.23
N GLU A 118 -0.36 11.13 -25.80
CA GLU A 118 -0.71 12.54 -25.74
C GLU A 118 -1.10 12.96 -24.31
N LEU A 119 -1.93 12.14 -23.65
CA LEU A 119 -2.29 12.36 -22.25
C LEU A 119 -1.10 12.19 -21.31
N ALA A 120 -0.23 11.23 -21.57
CA ALA A 120 0.99 11.06 -20.79
C ALA A 120 1.91 12.29 -20.90
N ALA A 121 2.10 12.83 -22.12
CA ALA A 121 2.90 14.03 -22.34
C ALA A 121 2.35 15.26 -21.62
N GLU A 122 1.04 15.35 -21.44
CA GLU A 122 0.38 16.42 -20.70
C GLU A 122 0.46 16.23 -19.18
N TRP A 123 0.15 15.02 -18.70
CA TRP A 123 -0.08 14.77 -17.27
C TRP A 123 1.15 14.36 -16.49
N GLU A 124 2.14 13.64 -17.08
CA GLU A 124 3.34 13.27 -16.35
C GLU A 124 4.11 14.50 -15.80
N PRO A 125 4.32 15.60 -16.57
CA PRO A 125 4.94 16.78 -16.01
C PRO A 125 4.13 17.43 -14.88
N ARG A 126 2.81 17.43 -14.97
CA ARG A 126 1.92 17.94 -13.91
C ARG A 126 2.02 17.08 -12.65
N ILE A 127 2.01 15.74 -12.80
CA ILE A 127 2.20 14.80 -11.70
C ILE A 127 3.55 15.04 -11.02
N VAL A 128 4.63 15.13 -11.78
CA VAL A 128 5.97 15.41 -11.22
C VAL A 128 6.01 16.75 -10.49
N ALA A 129 5.23 17.74 -10.93
CA ALA A 129 5.10 19.04 -10.28
C ALA A 129 4.19 19.01 -9.03
N GLY A 130 3.49 17.91 -8.74
CA GLY A 130 2.67 17.74 -7.56
C GLY A 130 1.15 17.66 -7.78
N ALA A 131 0.68 17.63 -9.04
CA ALA A 131 -0.71 17.32 -9.33
C ALA A 131 -1.03 15.89 -8.89
N LEU A 132 -2.19 15.70 -8.28
CA LEU A 132 -2.63 14.41 -7.77
C LEU A 132 -3.55 13.70 -8.76
N CYS A 133 -3.32 12.41 -8.96
CA CYS A 133 -4.18 11.57 -9.78
C CYS A 133 -4.75 10.42 -8.93
N GLY A 134 -6.08 10.30 -8.94
CA GLY A 134 -6.82 9.25 -8.24
C GLY A 134 -7.31 8.16 -9.19
N MET A 135 -8.12 7.25 -8.64
CA MET A 135 -8.88 6.28 -9.42
C MET A 135 -10.29 6.08 -8.85
N ALA A 136 -11.26 5.81 -9.72
CA ALA A 136 -12.64 5.55 -9.35
C ALA A 136 -13.20 4.37 -10.16
N MET A 137 -13.02 3.15 -9.62
CA MET A 137 -13.42 1.90 -10.29
C MET A 137 -14.66 1.28 -9.67
N THR A 138 -14.73 1.24 -8.34
CA THR A 138 -15.77 0.53 -7.58
C THR A 138 -17.10 1.24 -7.65
N GLU A 139 -18.16 0.50 -7.95
CA GLU A 139 -19.55 0.95 -7.91
C GLU A 139 -20.33 0.23 -6.79
N ARG A 140 -21.65 0.49 -6.63
CA ARG A 140 -22.45 -0.03 -5.50
C ARG A 140 -22.51 -1.55 -5.43
N GLN A 141 -22.48 -2.24 -6.59
CA GLN A 141 -22.47 -3.70 -6.69
C GLN A 141 -21.12 -4.32 -6.28
N GLY A 142 -20.06 -3.54 -6.14
CA GLY A 142 -18.74 -3.95 -5.68
C GLY A 142 -17.61 -3.70 -6.66
N GLY A 143 -16.37 -3.86 -6.19
CA GLY A 143 -15.15 -3.60 -6.96
C GLY A 143 -14.38 -4.85 -7.38
N SER A 144 -14.80 -6.05 -6.95
CA SER A 144 -14.08 -7.29 -7.30
C SER A 144 -14.35 -7.73 -8.74
N ASP A 145 -15.55 -7.47 -9.26
CA ASP A 145 -15.90 -7.69 -10.66
C ASP A 145 -16.33 -6.37 -11.32
N VAL A 146 -15.32 -5.62 -11.77
CA VAL A 146 -15.54 -4.33 -12.43
C VAL A 146 -16.18 -4.42 -13.81
N ARG A 147 -16.30 -5.64 -14.39
CA ARG A 147 -16.92 -5.83 -15.71
C ARG A 147 -18.42 -5.56 -15.70
N VAL A 148 -19.04 -5.66 -14.52
CA VAL A 148 -20.47 -5.39 -14.31
C VAL A 148 -20.73 -3.92 -13.92
N ASN A 149 -19.77 -3.04 -14.07
CA ASN A 149 -19.94 -1.62 -13.84
C ASN A 149 -21.04 -1.05 -14.75
N GLU A 150 -21.83 -0.12 -14.21
CA GLU A 150 -22.98 0.48 -14.87
C GLU A 150 -22.73 1.93 -15.34
N THR A 151 -21.63 2.57 -14.88
CA THR A 151 -21.26 3.91 -15.36
C THR A 151 -21.10 3.90 -16.88
N GLU A 152 -21.81 4.79 -17.58
CA GLU A 152 -21.82 4.90 -19.03
C GLU A 152 -20.87 6.00 -19.52
N ALA A 153 -20.19 5.72 -20.63
CA ALA A 153 -19.44 6.71 -21.41
C ALA A 153 -20.22 7.01 -22.71
N ARG A 154 -20.63 8.25 -22.91
CA ARG A 154 -21.34 8.73 -24.11
C ARG A 154 -20.37 9.48 -25.00
N PRO A 155 -20.08 9.00 -26.23
CA PRO A 155 -19.10 9.60 -27.12
C PRO A 155 -19.45 11.05 -27.51
N LEU A 156 -18.44 11.92 -27.55
CA LEU A 156 -18.49 13.26 -28.11
C LEU A 156 -17.73 13.35 -29.44
N GLY A 157 -16.81 12.43 -29.70
CA GLY A 157 -15.89 12.39 -30.84
C GLY A 157 -14.44 12.54 -30.39
N ASP A 158 -13.50 12.18 -31.24
CA ASP A 158 -12.05 12.37 -31.06
C ASP A 158 -11.50 11.83 -29.69
N GLY A 159 -12.02 10.70 -29.22
CA GLY A 159 -11.63 10.10 -27.95
C GLY A 159 -12.23 10.77 -26.71
N GLU A 160 -13.07 11.78 -26.88
CA GLU A 160 -13.76 12.48 -25.80
C GLU A 160 -15.13 11.86 -25.52
N VAL A 161 -15.53 11.89 -24.24
CA VAL A 161 -16.82 11.36 -23.79
C VAL A 161 -17.42 12.23 -22.68
N THR A 162 -18.72 12.03 -22.42
CA THR A 162 -19.32 12.38 -21.13
C THR A 162 -19.59 11.13 -20.32
N LEU A 163 -19.24 11.14 -19.02
CA LEU A 163 -19.47 10.04 -18.08
C LEU A 163 -20.75 10.27 -17.28
N HIS A 164 -21.53 9.19 -17.08
CA HIS A 164 -22.78 9.18 -16.33
C HIS A 164 -22.86 7.95 -15.45
N GLY A 165 -23.03 8.11 -14.14
CA GLY A 165 -23.14 7.02 -13.18
C GLY A 165 -22.61 7.35 -11.79
N ASP A 166 -22.45 6.34 -10.95
CA ASP A 166 -22.02 6.49 -9.56
C ASP A 166 -20.74 5.70 -9.29
N LYS A 167 -19.85 6.27 -8.48
CA LYS A 167 -18.70 5.56 -7.91
C LYS A 167 -18.83 5.49 -6.39
N TRP A 168 -18.67 4.28 -5.85
CA TRP A 168 -18.98 3.99 -4.44
C TRP A 168 -17.82 4.22 -3.49
N PHE A 169 -16.59 4.07 -3.94
CA PHE A 169 -15.36 4.39 -3.24
C PHE A 169 -14.43 5.16 -4.18
N CYS A 170 -14.31 6.46 -3.97
CA CYS A 170 -13.35 7.31 -4.61
C CYS A 170 -12.47 7.93 -3.52
N SER A 171 -11.25 7.43 -3.38
CA SER A 171 -10.29 7.97 -2.43
C SER A 171 -9.74 9.29 -2.96
N ALA A 172 -9.48 10.23 -2.02
CA ALA A 172 -8.94 11.54 -2.33
C ALA A 172 -9.74 12.26 -3.44
N PRO A 173 -11.06 12.48 -3.26
CA PRO A 173 -11.92 13.05 -4.31
C PRO A 173 -11.55 14.48 -4.70
N MET A 174 -10.59 15.09 -4.01
CA MET A 174 -9.99 16.40 -4.34
C MET A 174 -8.82 16.29 -5.33
N CYS A 175 -8.38 15.10 -5.77
CA CYS A 175 -7.33 14.96 -6.78
C CYS A 175 -7.66 15.77 -8.04
N ASP A 176 -6.62 16.16 -8.78
CA ASP A 176 -6.75 16.96 -10.01
C ASP A 176 -7.37 16.18 -11.16
N ALA A 177 -7.11 14.87 -11.22
CA ALA A 177 -7.71 13.96 -12.19
C ALA A 177 -7.90 12.54 -11.62
N PHE A 178 -8.68 11.72 -12.34
CA PHE A 178 -8.98 10.34 -11.97
C PHE A 178 -8.94 9.42 -13.18
N LEU A 179 -8.40 8.21 -13.01
CA LEU A 179 -8.64 7.12 -13.93
C LEU A 179 -9.95 6.42 -13.55
N VAL A 180 -10.89 6.39 -14.50
CA VAL A 180 -12.26 5.91 -14.29
C VAL A 180 -12.57 4.79 -15.28
N LEU A 181 -13.26 3.73 -14.83
CA LEU A 181 -13.82 2.73 -15.73
C LEU A 181 -15.30 3.04 -16.02
N ALA A 182 -15.66 3.01 -17.30
CA ALA A 182 -17.05 3.18 -17.76
C ALA A 182 -17.35 2.29 -18.98
N GLN A 183 -18.62 1.93 -19.16
CA GLN A 183 -19.09 1.19 -20.33
C GLN A 183 -19.16 2.12 -21.55
N ALA A 184 -18.46 1.75 -22.60
CA ALA A 184 -18.53 2.36 -23.92
C ALA A 184 -19.22 1.41 -24.90
N PRO A 185 -19.57 1.84 -26.13
CA PRO A 185 -20.12 0.94 -27.16
C PRO A 185 -19.24 -0.30 -27.43
N GLY A 186 -17.91 -0.17 -27.38
CA GLY A 186 -16.94 -1.28 -27.54
C GLY A 186 -16.65 -2.06 -26.27
N GLY A 187 -17.25 -1.70 -25.12
CA GLY A 187 -17.09 -2.38 -23.84
C GLY A 187 -16.46 -1.53 -22.76
N LEU A 188 -16.10 -2.15 -21.64
CA LEU A 188 -15.55 -1.44 -20.49
C LEU A 188 -14.19 -0.78 -20.82
N THR A 189 -14.11 0.53 -20.69
CA THR A 189 -13.01 1.37 -21.15
C THR A 189 -12.47 2.23 -20.00
N CYS A 190 -11.19 2.56 -20.03
CA CYS A 190 -10.53 3.45 -19.09
C CYS A 190 -10.54 4.88 -19.60
N TYR A 191 -10.83 5.83 -18.72
CA TYR A 191 -10.89 7.25 -19.04
C TYR A 191 -10.12 8.08 -18.04
N LEU A 192 -9.49 9.15 -18.50
CA LEU A 192 -8.97 10.21 -17.66
C LEU A 192 -10.05 11.27 -17.48
N LEU A 193 -10.46 11.46 -16.24
CA LEU A 193 -11.47 12.45 -15.81
C LEU A 193 -10.78 13.55 -15.01
N PRO A 194 -10.54 14.75 -15.58
CA PRO A 194 -10.10 15.91 -14.80
C PRO A 194 -11.22 16.40 -13.88
N ARG A 195 -10.88 16.74 -12.64
CA ARG A 195 -11.87 17.28 -11.68
C ARG A 195 -12.45 18.64 -12.10
N ARG A 196 -11.63 19.42 -12.79
CA ARG A 196 -12.03 20.73 -13.35
C ARG A 196 -11.75 20.76 -14.84
N LEU A 197 -12.59 21.47 -15.57
CA LEU A 197 -12.38 21.75 -16.98
C LEU A 197 -11.23 22.76 -17.19
N PRO A 198 -10.69 22.90 -18.40
CA PRO A 198 -9.59 23.84 -18.68
C PRO A 198 -9.89 25.29 -18.34
N ASP A 199 -11.16 25.69 -18.35
CA ASP A 199 -11.63 27.05 -17.97
C ASP A 199 -11.76 27.21 -16.43
N GLY A 200 -11.46 26.19 -15.65
CA GLY A 200 -11.55 26.16 -14.19
C GLY A 200 -12.94 25.82 -13.63
N SER A 201 -13.94 25.60 -14.46
CA SER A 201 -15.29 25.21 -14.04
C SER A 201 -15.35 23.77 -13.56
N HIS A 202 -16.41 23.41 -12.82
CA HIS A 202 -16.66 22.03 -12.39
C HIS A 202 -16.95 21.12 -13.57
N ASN A 203 -16.41 19.91 -13.53
CA ASN A 203 -16.51 18.92 -14.60
C ASN A 203 -17.61 17.85 -14.36
N GLY A 204 -18.78 18.21 -13.85
CA GLY A 204 -19.88 17.24 -13.71
C GLY A 204 -19.58 16.06 -12.77
N MET A 205 -18.56 16.18 -11.95
CA MET A 205 -18.20 15.21 -10.89
C MET A 205 -18.61 15.78 -9.54
N PHE A 206 -19.57 15.12 -8.88
CA PHE A 206 -20.16 15.57 -7.63
C PHE A 206 -19.83 14.64 -6.49
N ILE A 207 -19.49 15.18 -5.32
CA ILE A 207 -19.24 14.41 -4.10
C ILE A 207 -20.53 14.40 -3.27
N ASP A 208 -21.17 13.24 -3.15
CA ASP A 208 -22.44 13.14 -2.43
C ASP A 208 -22.23 13.04 -0.92
N ARG A 209 -21.19 12.33 -0.48
CA ARG A 209 -20.74 12.28 0.93
C ARG A 209 -19.33 11.69 1.05
N LEU A 210 -18.71 11.90 2.23
CA LEU A 210 -17.53 11.17 2.64
C LEU A 210 -17.90 9.97 3.50
N LYS A 211 -17.12 8.88 3.38
CA LYS A 211 -17.29 7.67 4.19
C LYS A 211 -16.75 7.88 5.60
N ASP A 212 -17.52 7.47 6.61
CA ASP A 212 -17.01 7.27 7.97
C ASP A 212 -16.29 5.93 8.04
N LYS A 213 -14.98 5.95 8.30
CA LYS A 213 -14.09 4.78 8.15
C LYS A 213 -13.50 4.35 9.47
N LEU A 214 -13.15 3.07 9.58
CA LEU A 214 -12.43 2.50 10.72
C LEU A 214 -11.07 3.18 10.92
N GLY A 215 -10.25 3.21 9.86
CA GLY A 215 -8.92 3.82 9.76
C GLY A 215 -8.82 4.69 8.52
N ASN A 216 -7.59 5.09 8.17
CA ASN A 216 -7.34 6.00 7.04
C ASN A 216 -8.16 7.30 7.14
N ARG A 217 -8.33 7.80 8.37
CA ARG A 217 -9.30 8.88 8.66
C ARG A 217 -8.84 10.23 8.15
N SER A 218 -7.54 10.45 8.09
CA SER A 218 -6.95 11.67 7.53
C SER A 218 -7.20 11.81 6.02
N ASN A 219 -7.41 10.69 5.31
CA ASN A 219 -7.74 10.69 3.89
C ASN A 219 -9.26 10.71 3.67
N ALA A 220 -9.74 11.55 2.76
CA ALA A 220 -11.14 11.54 2.32
C ALA A 220 -11.40 10.33 1.41
N SER A 221 -12.58 9.72 1.54
CA SER A 221 -13.08 8.71 0.60
C SER A 221 -14.55 9.01 0.32
N GLY A 222 -14.84 9.35 -0.94
CA GLY A 222 -16.15 9.87 -1.37
C GLY A 222 -17.02 8.84 -2.08
N GLU A 223 -18.33 9.06 -2.01
CA GLU A 223 -19.30 8.58 -2.97
C GLU A 223 -19.44 9.66 -4.04
N ILE A 224 -19.24 9.28 -5.30
CA ILE A 224 -19.14 10.20 -6.41
C ILE A 224 -20.27 9.94 -7.39
N ARG A 225 -20.90 11.01 -7.87
CA ARG A 225 -21.88 10.98 -8.94
C ARG A 225 -21.35 11.73 -10.14
N LEU A 226 -21.44 11.10 -11.30
CA LEU A 226 -21.02 11.66 -12.59
C LEU A 226 -22.25 12.03 -13.41
N GLU A 227 -22.39 13.29 -13.73
CA GLU A 227 -23.51 13.82 -14.54
C GLU A 227 -22.97 14.64 -15.71
N GLY A 228 -22.67 13.96 -16.81
CA GLY A 228 -22.09 14.60 -17.98
C GLY A 228 -20.64 15.02 -17.77
N ALA A 229 -19.90 14.32 -16.90
CA ALA A 229 -18.50 14.64 -16.64
C ALA A 229 -17.64 14.35 -17.87
N TRP A 230 -16.98 15.38 -18.40
CA TRP A 230 -16.10 15.26 -19.55
C TRP A 230 -14.86 14.45 -19.20
N ALA A 231 -14.48 13.52 -20.09
CA ALA A 231 -13.31 12.67 -19.91
C ALA A 231 -12.72 12.27 -21.28
N GLN A 232 -11.48 11.84 -21.25
CA GLN A 232 -10.74 11.36 -22.43
C GLN A 232 -10.40 9.89 -22.29
N VAL A 233 -10.46 9.14 -23.39
CA VAL A 233 -10.08 7.72 -23.42
C VAL A 233 -8.60 7.56 -23.09
N VAL A 234 -8.28 6.50 -22.34
CA VAL A 234 -6.90 6.09 -22.04
C VAL A 234 -6.70 4.68 -22.61
N GLY A 235 -5.89 4.57 -23.64
CA GLY A 235 -5.67 3.33 -24.37
C GLY A 235 -6.83 2.95 -25.29
N GLU A 236 -7.08 1.66 -25.48
CA GLU A 236 -8.06 1.13 -26.42
C GLU A 236 -9.46 0.98 -25.81
N GLU A 237 -10.50 1.36 -26.56
CA GLU A 237 -11.90 1.11 -26.18
C GLU A 237 -12.16 -0.39 -25.99
N GLY A 238 -12.90 -0.74 -24.94
CA GLY A 238 -13.19 -2.14 -24.57
C GLY A 238 -12.05 -2.84 -23.83
N ARG A 239 -10.89 -2.21 -23.64
CA ARG A 239 -9.73 -2.77 -22.95
C ARG A 239 -9.42 -2.10 -21.59
N GLY A 240 -10.39 -1.42 -21.01
CA GLY A 240 -10.21 -0.64 -19.79
C GLY A 240 -9.63 -1.41 -18.61
N VAL A 241 -9.97 -2.71 -18.46
CA VAL A 241 -9.37 -3.56 -17.42
C VAL A 241 -7.87 -3.76 -17.65
N ALA A 242 -7.43 -3.96 -18.89
CA ALA A 242 -6.01 -4.12 -19.19
C ALA A 242 -5.25 -2.82 -18.91
N THR A 243 -5.82 -1.67 -19.26
CA THR A 243 -5.23 -0.36 -19.01
C THR A 243 -5.13 -0.05 -17.52
N ILE A 244 -6.23 -0.21 -16.76
CA ILE A 244 -6.23 0.17 -15.32
C ILE A 244 -5.40 -0.80 -14.47
N ILE A 245 -5.17 -2.03 -14.90
CA ILE A 245 -4.37 -3.00 -14.14
C ILE A 245 -2.91 -2.55 -14.03
N GLU A 246 -2.40 -1.77 -14.98
CA GLU A 246 -1.07 -1.16 -14.89
C GLU A 246 -0.97 -0.22 -13.67
N MET A 247 -2.02 0.52 -13.38
CA MET A 247 -2.11 1.31 -12.15
C MET A 247 -2.23 0.41 -10.91
N VAL A 248 -3.14 -0.58 -10.96
CA VAL A 248 -3.44 -1.45 -9.82
C VAL A 248 -2.24 -2.29 -9.37
N VAL A 249 -1.38 -2.72 -10.28
CA VAL A 249 -0.15 -3.46 -9.94
C VAL A 249 0.77 -2.62 -9.07
N HIS A 250 0.90 -1.32 -9.35
CA HIS A 250 1.71 -0.40 -8.57
C HIS A 250 1.08 -0.06 -7.22
N THR A 251 -0.23 0.16 -7.15
CA THR A 251 -0.91 0.36 -5.86
C THR A 251 -0.88 -0.89 -4.98
N ARG A 252 -0.85 -2.09 -5.56
CA ARG A 252 -0.63 -3.34 -4.81
C ARG A 252 0.78 -3.42 -4.20
N LEU A 253 1.82 -2.99 -4.91
CA LEU A 253 3.16 -2.82 -4.32
C LEU A 253 3.09 -1.89 -3.11
N ASP A 254 2.42 -0.75 -3.25
CA ASP A 254 2.27 0.21 -2.15
C ASP A 254 1.46 -0.33 -0.96
N CYS A 255 0.48 -1.22 -1.19
CA CYS A 255 -0.17 -1.96 -0.10
C CYS A 255 0.82 -2.83 0.69
N VAL A 256 1.76 -3.49 0.01
CA VAL A 256 2.82 -4.28 0.65
C VAL A 256 3.74 -3.38 1.46
N LEU A 257 4.21 -2.27 0.86
CA LEU A 257 5.08 -1.28 1.50
C LEU A 257 4.42 -0.64 2.72
N GLY A 258 3.18 -0.18 2.58
CA GLY A 258 2.41 0.43 3.67
C GLY A 258 2.16 -0.54 4.82
N SER A 259 1.85 -1.81 4.52
CA SER A 259 1.68 -2.84 5.54
C SER A 259 2.98 -3.14 6.28
N ALA A 260 4.10 -3.26 5.57
CA ALA A 260 5.42 -3.43 6.20
C ALA A 260 5.80 -2.20 7.06
N ALA A 261 5.44 -0.99 6.62
CA ALA A 261 5.65 0.23 7.39
C ALA A 261 4.85 0.24 8.71
N LEU A 262 3.56 -0.14 8.67
CA LEU A 262 2.72 -0.25 9.87
C LEU A 262 3.26 -1.28 10.86
N GLN A 263 3.71 -2.45 10.38
CA GLN A 263 4.35 -3.46 11.23
C GLN A 263 5.62 -2.90 11.87
N ARG A 264 6.48 -2.24 11.07
CA ARG A 264 7.73 -1.64 11.55
C ARG A 264 7.49 -0.62 12.66
N GLU A 265 6.53 0.27 12.48
CA GLU A 265 6.18 1.30 13.47
C GLU A 265 5.63 0.68 14.75
N ALA A 266 4.69 -0.26 14.63
CA ALA A 266 4.12 -0.95 15.80
C ALA A 266 5.20 -1.70 16.61
N VAL A 267 6.11 -2.39 15.93
CA VAL A 267 7.22 -3.12 16.58
C VAL A 267 8.21 -2.15 17.23
N ALA A 268 8.51 -1.01 16.60
CA ALA A 268 9.38 0.02 17.18
C ALA A 268 8.80 0.57 18.48
N GLN A 269 7.51 0.88 18.52
CA GLN A 269 6.84 1.35 19.73
C GLN A 269 6.80 0.28 20.83
N ALA A 270 6.49 -0.97 20.49
CA ALA A 270 6.46 -2.08 21.45
C ALA A 270 7.84 -2.33 22.07
N THR A 271 8.89 -2.40 21.26
CA THR A 271 10.26 -2.61 21.73
C THR A 271 10.76 -1.46 22.58
N HIS A 272 10.48 -0.20 22.16
CA HIS A 272 10.80 0.98 22.94
C HIS A 272 10.11 0.96 24.32
N HIS A 273 8.79 0.74 24.34
CA HIS A 273 8.05 0.69 25.60
C HIS A 273 8.60 -0.38 26.54
N CYS A 274 8.80 -1.61 26.06
CA CYS A 274 9.29 -2.71 26.88
C CYS A 274 10.73 -2.50 27.38
N ALA A 275 11.55 -1.71 26.67
CA ALA A 275 12.90 -1.35 27.08
C ALA A 275 12.94 -0.32 28.22
N HIS A 276 11.83 0.40 28.49
CA HIS A 276 11.76 1.43 29.51
C HIS A 276 10.74 1.13 30.64
N ARG A 277 9.89 0.14 30.47
CA ARG A 277 8.82 -0.21 31.41
C ARG A 277 9.30 -1.26 32.43
N LEU A 278 9.30 -0.92 33.71
CA LEU A 278 9.53 -1.84 34.81
C LEU A 278 8.23 -2.54 35.23
N ALA A 279 8.28 -3.88 35.38
CA ALA A 279 7.24 -4.68 35.99
C ALA A 279 7.88 -5.88 36.71
N PHE A 280 7.36 -6.26 37.87
CA PHE A 280 7.88 -7.38 38.67
C PHE A 280 9.39 -7.27 38.97
N GLY A 281 9.91 -6.07 39.16
CA GLY A 281 11.29 -5.78 39.52
C GLY A 281 12.31 -5.85 38.37
N LYS A 282 11.87 -6.02 37.11
CA LYS A 282 12.70 -6.03 35.90
C LYS A 282 12.07 -5.20 34.78
N LEU A 283 12.87 -4.80 33.79
CA LEU A 283 12.33 -4.25 32.56
C LEU A 283 11.51 -5.32 31.82
N LEU A 284 10.47 -4.92 31.11
CA LEU A 284 9.66 -5.87 30.33
C LEU A 284 10.50 -6.62 29.29
N ILE A 285 11.44 -5.94 28.66
CA ILE A 285 12.35 -6.53 27.66
C ILE A 285 13.26 -7.64 28.26
N ASP A 286 13.47 -7.64 29.58
CA ASP A 286 14.26 -8.64 30.29
C ASP A 286 13.42 -9.82 30.81
N GLN A 287 12.10 -9.81 30.57
CA GLN A 287 11.20 -10.90 30.93
C GLN A 287 11.21 -11.96 29.84
N PRO A 288 11.45 -13.26 30.15
CA PRO A 288 11.61 -14.27 29.11
C PRO A 288 10.42 -14.42 28.15
N LEU A 289 9.18 -14.35 28.66
CA LEU A 289 7.99 -14.39 27.82
C LEU A 289 7.90 -13.17 26.89
N MET A 290 8.22 -11.98 27.40
CA MET A 290 8.21 -10.76 26.59
C MET A 290 9.33 -10.78 25.54
N GLN A 291 10.50 -11.30 25.86
CA GLN A 291 11.57 -11.51 24.87
C GLN A 291 11.12 -12.37 23.70
N ASN A 292 10.38 -13.46 23.96
CA ASN A 292 9.85 -14.29 22.90
C ASN A 292 8.83 -13.54 22.03
N VAL A 293 7.90 -12.81 22.63
CA VAL A 293 6.90 -12.00 21.89
C VAL A 293 7.59 -10.93 21.03
N LEU A 294 8.50 -10.14 21.62
CA LEU A 294 9.20 -9.08 20.90
C LEU A 294 10.06 -9.62 19.77
N ALA A 295 10.78 -10.72 20.01
CA ALA A 295 11.59 -11.37 18.97
C ALA A 295 10.73 -11.84 17.81
N ASP A 296 9.58 -12.47 18.09
CA ASP A 296 8.66 -12.95 17.06
C ASP A 296 8.06 -11.81 16.23
N LEU A 297 7.68 -10.69 16.86
CA LEU A 297 7.25 -9.46 16.21
C LEU A 297 8.36 -8.86 15.32
N CYS A 298 9.60 -8.81 15.82
CA CYS A 298 10.76 -8.34 15.06
C CYS A 298 11.01 -9.20 13.82
N VAL A 299 10.98 -10.51 13.95
CA VAL A 299 11.14 -11.47 12.85
C VAL A 299 10.08 -11.24 11.76
N GLU A 300 8.82 -11.03 12.15
CA GLU A 300 7.74 -10.77 11.20
C GLU A 300 7.96 -9.45 10.44
N SER A 301 8.32 -8.38 11.16
CA SER A 301 8.59 -7.07 10.57
C SER A 301 9.80 -7.07 9.63
N GLU A 302 10.89 -7.79 9.98
CA GLU A 302 12.04 -7.95 9.09
C GLU A 302 11.69 -8.74 7.84
N ALA A 303 10.95 -9.84 7.98
CA ALA A 303 10.49 -10.65 6.85
C ALA A 303 9.62 -9.84 5.88
N ALA A 304 8.70 -9.02 6.41
CA ALA A 304 7.88 -8.12 5.60
C ALA A 304 8.74 -7.09 4.87
N THR A 305 9.68 -6.45 5.57
CA THR A 305 10.53 -5.39 5.03
C THR A 305 11.47 -5.89 3.92
N VAL A 306 12.16 -7.02 4.13
CA VAL A 306 13.07 -7.56 3.11
C VAL A 306 12.31 -7.97 1.85
N SER A 307 11.11 -8.54 2.02
CA SER A 307 10.25 -8.94 0.90
C SER A 307 9.70 -7.74 0.13
N ALA A 308 9.27 -6.70 0.84
CA ALA A 308 8.76 -5.47 0.23
C ALA A 308 9.82 -4.76 -0.63
N LEU A 309 11.07 -4.68 -0.14
CA LEU A 309 12.17 -4.06 -0.89
C LEU A 309 12.66 -4.93 -2.05
N ARG A 310 12.68 -6.28 -1.92
CA ARG A 310 12.95 -7.19 -3.05
C ARG A 310 11.87 -7.05 -4.14
N LEU A 311 10.61 -6.92 -3.73
CA LEU A 311 9.51 -6.68 -4.67
C LEU A 311 9.69 -5.34 -5.40
N ALA A 312 10.03 -4.25 -4.69
CA ALA A 312 10.31 -2.95 -5.30
C ALA A 312 11.44 -3.03 -6.33
N ARG A 313 12.50 -3.78 -6.06
CA ARG A 313 13.56 -4.05 -7.03
C ARG A 313 13.05 -4.76 -8.29
N ALA A 314 12.12 -5.71 -8.15
CA ALA A 314 11.54 -6.38 -9.31
C ALA A 314 10.77 -5.41 -10.24
N PHE A 315 10.22 -4.32 -9.69
CA PHE A 315 9.64 -3.23 -10.49
C PHE A 315 10.71 -2.39 -11.20
N ASP A 316 11.86 -2.12 -10.55
CA ASP A 316 13.00 -1.45 -11.20
C ASP A 316 13.50 -2.23 -12.41
N GLU A 317 13.61 -3.55 -12.29
CA GLU A 317 14.22 -4.44 -13.27
C GLU A 317 13.22 -4.92 -14.34
N GLY A 318 11.93 -4.68 -14.16
CA GLY A 318 10.88 -5.25 -15.03
C GLY A 318 10.82 -6.78 -14.95
N ASP A 319 11.28 -7.37 -13.83
CA ASP A 319 11.42 -8.80 -13.62
C ASP A 319 10.06 -9.52 -13.60
N GLU A 320 9.93 -10.63 -14.32
CA GLU A 320 8.73 -11.48 -14.35
C GLU A 320 8.32 -12.00 -12.96
N PHE A 321 9.27 -12.11 -12.04
CA PHE A 321 9.02 -12.41 -10.64
C PHE A 321 7.94 -11.51 -10.02
N ARG A 322 7.92 -10.20 -10.36
CA ARG A 322 6.95 -9.23 -9.83
C ARG A 322 5.50 -9.65 -10.06
N ARG A 323 5.21 -10.36 -11.15
CA ARG A 323 3.85 -10.72 -11.57
C ARG A 323 3.12 -11.58 -10.53
N ILE A 324 3.78 -12.58 -9.99
CA ILE A 324 3.25 -13.48 -8.95
C ILE A 324 3.57 -12.95 -7.57
N ALA A 325 4.80 -12.45 -7.35
CA ALA A 325 5.26 -11.98 -6.05
C ALA A 325 4.39 -10.84 -5.50
N THR A 326 3.90 -9.93 -6.35
CA THR A 326 2.99 -8.85 -5.92
C THR A 326 1.73 -9.40 -5.27
N ALA A 327 1.05 -10.36 -5.88
CA ALA A 327 -0.17 -10.94 -5.34
C ALA A 327 0.11 -11.79 -4.09
N VAL A 328 1.19 -12.56 -4.09
CA VAL A 328 1.63 -13.39 -2.95
C VAL A 328 1.92 -12.53 -1.72
N LEU A 329 2.77 -11.51 -1.87
CA LEU A 329 3.18 -10.65 -0.76
C LEU A 329 2.05 -9.72 -0.31
N LYS A 330 1.23 -9.21 -1.24
CA LYS A 330 0.05 -8.41 -0.90
C LYS A 330 -0.95 -9.22 -0.07
N TYR A 331 -1.22 -10.48 -0.45
CA TYR A 331 -2.04 -11.37 0.37
C TYR A 331 -1.43 -11.55 1.75
N TRP A 332 -0.18 -11.98 1.82
CA TRP A 332 0.42 -12.43 3.07
C TRP A 332 0.71 -11.30 4.03
N ILE A 333 1.48 -10.31 3.62
CA ILE A 333 1.93 -9.22 4.49
C ILE A 333 0.73 -8.39 4.98
N CYS A 334 -0.18 -7.99 4.06
CA CYS A 334 -1.34 -7.21 4.46
C CYS A 334 -2.29 -7.99 5.38
N LYS A 335 -2.44 -9.30 5.16
CA LYS A 335 -3.27 -10.17 5.99
C LYS A 335 -2.74 -10.35 7.41
N ARG A 336 -1.42 -10.35 7.56
CA ARG A 336 -0.73 -10.52 8.85
C ARG A 336 -0.69 -9.24 9.69
N THR A 337 -0.69 -8.06 9.05
CA THR A 337 -0.50 -6.76 9.71
C THR A 337 -1.44 -6.49 10.89
N PRO A 338 -2.76 -6.78 10.84
CA PRO A 338 -3.62 -6.55 11.99
C PRO A 338 -3.24 -7.37 13.24
N ALA A 339 -2.77 -8.60 13.05
CA ALA A 339 -2.33 -9.44 14.18
C ALA A 339 -1.02 -8.90 14.78
N VAL A 340 -0.06 -8.49 13.93
CA VAL A 340 1.22 -7.89 14.37
C VAL A 340 0.97 -6.61 15.16
N VAL A 341 0.14 -5.71 14.65
CA VAL A 341 -0.16 -4.44 15.33
C VAL A 341 -0.97 -4.68 16.61
N GLY A 342 -1.87 -5.66 16.61
CA GLY A 342 -2.63 -6.04 17.80
C GLY A 342 -1.75 -6.56 18.93
N GLU A 343 -0.80 -7.45 18.62
CA GLU A 343 0.15 -7.96 19.60
C GLU A 343 1.10 -6.87 20.12
N ALA A 344 1.60 -6.01 19.21
CA ALA A 344 2.41 -4.87 19.59
C ALA A 344 1.68 -3.90 20.53
N LEU A 345 0.38 -3.64 20.28
CA LEU A 345 -0.49 -2.86 21.15
C LEU A 345 -0.59 -3.51 22.55
N GLU A 346 -0.77 -4.83 22.60
CA GLU A 346 -0.86 -5.58 23.86
C GLU A 346 0.42 -5.47 24.68
N CYS A 347 1.61 -5.40 24.05
CA CYS A 347 2.88 -5.19 24.73
C CYS A 347 2.93 -3.91 25.59
N LEU A 348 2.16 -2.88 25.22
CA LEU A 348 2.06 -1.62 25.97
C LEU A 348 1.00 -1.71 27.10
N GLY A 349 0.22 -2.77 27.19
CA GLY A 349 -0.89 -2.91 28.13
C GLY A 349 -1.93 -1.81 27.92
N GLY A 350 -2.47 -1.25 29.00
CA GLY A 350 -3.47 -0.16 28.92
C GLY A 350 -2.99 1.06 28.13
N ASN A 351 -1.69 1.36 28.15
CA ASN A 351 -1.13 2.46 27.37
C ASN A 351 -1.23 2.23 25.86
N GLY A 352 -1.20 0.97 25.39
CA GLY A 352 -1.41 0.65 23.99
C GLY A 352 -2.85 0.84 23.52
N TYR A 353 -3.81 0.85 24.44
CA TYR A 353 -5.25 0.92 24.14
C TYR A 353 -5.80 2.37 24.13
N VAL A 354 -5.03 3.33 24.59
CA VAL A 354 -5.41 4.75 24.57
C VAL A 354 -4.83 5.47 23.36
N GLU A 355 -5.58 6.44 22.84
CA GLU A 355 -5.27 7.12 21.55
C GLU A 355 -3.91 7.80 21.54
N GLU A 356 -3.45 8.30 22.69
CA GLU A 356 -2.18 9.04 22.85
C GLU A 356 -0.95 8.21 22.49
N SER A 357 -1.05 6.88 22.54
CA SER A 357 0.06 6.00 22.15
C SER A 357 0.26 5.90 20.62
N GLY A 358 -0.76 6.24 19.83
CA GLY A 358 -0.80 6.04 18.39
C GLY A 358 -1.05 4.59 17.95
N LEU A 359 -0.92 3.58 18.82
CA LEU A 359 -1.18 2.17 18.49
C LEU A 359 -2.64 1.93 18.05
N PRO A 360 -3.67 2.51 18.69
CA PRO A 360 -5.04 2.40 18.22
C PRO A 360 -5.23 2.92 16.79
N ARG A 361 -4.55 4.00 16.41
CA ARG A 361 -4.54 4.52 15.03
C ARG A 361 -3.96 3.49 14.07
N LEU A 362 -2.78 2.93 14.37
CA LEU A 362 -2.14 1.89 13.55
C LEU A 362 -3.02 0.64 13.44
N TYR A 363 -3.66 0.23 14.54
CA TYR A 363 -4.56 -0.93 14.54
C TYR A 363 -5.78 -0.70 13.65
N ARG A 364 -6.41 0.46 13.71
CA ARG A 364 -7.54 0.81 12.84
C ARG A 364 -7.12 0.92 11.36
N GLU A 365 -5.89 1.35 11.07
CA GLU A 365 -5.34 1.42 9.72
C GLU A 365 -5.05 0.04 9.13
N SER A 366 -4.53 -0.86 9.95
CA SER A 366 -3.90 -2.12 9.51
C SER A 366 -4.77 -3.04 8.63
N PRO A 367 -6.12 -3.12 8.74
CA PRO A 367 -6.92 -4.00 7.88
C PRO A 367 -7.08 -3.52 6.44
N VAL A 368 -6.96 -2.20 6.16
CA VAL A 368 -7.39 -1.61 4.89
C VAL A 368 -6.60 -2.17 3.69
N ASN A 369 -5.29 -2.38 3.85
CA ASN A 369 -4.43 -2.91 2.81
C ASN A 369 -4.76 -4.36 2.40
N ALA A 370 -5.46 -5.13 3.25
CA ALA A 370 -5.96 -6.45 2.89
C ALA A 370 -7.33 -6.40 2.17
N VAL A 371 -7.98 -5.23 2.13
CA VAL A 371 -9.32 -5.02 1.56
C VAL A 371 -9.27 -4.38 0.18
N TRP A 372 -8.66 -3.19 0.06
CA TRP A 372 -8.59 -2.47 -1.21
C TRP A 372 -7.58 -3.09 -2.19
N GLU A 373 -7.57 -2.64 -3.46
CA GLU A 373 -6.70 -3.14 -4.56
C GLU A 373 -6.86 -4.65 -4.83
N GLY A 374 -8.02 -5.18 -4.52
CA GLY A 374 -8.34 -6.60 -4.53
C GLY A 374 -8.09 -7.27 -3.18
N SER A 375 -9.16 -7.79 -2.58
CA SER A 375 -9.11 -8.48 -1.29
C SER A 375 -8.27 -9.77 -1.32
N SER A 376 -8.06 -10.35 -0.15
CA SER A 376 -7.26 -11.57 0.03
C SER A 376 -7.61 -12.69 -0.94
N ASN A 377 -8.90 -12.98 -1.17
CA ASN A 377 -9.31 -14.00 -2.14
C ASN A 377 -8.96 -13.61 -3.57
N VAL A 378 -9.12 -12.33 -3.94
CA VAL A 378 -8.79 -11.83 -5.27
C VAL A 378 -7.29 -12.02 -5.56
N GLN A 379 -6.42 -11.79 -4.58
CA GLN A 379 -4.98 -12.02 -4.73
C GLN A 379 -4.67 -13.51 -4.97
N CYS A 380 -5.29 -14.40 -4.19
CA CYS A 380 -5.09 -15.84 -4.35
C CYS A 380 -5.60 -16.36 -5.72
N LEU A 381 -6.74 -15.85 -6.17
CA LEU A 381 -7.29 -16.17 -7.49
C LEU A 381 -6.43 -15.60 -8.63
N ASP A 382 -5.80 -14.44 -8.42
CA ASP A 382 -4.88 -13.85 -9.39
C ASP A 382 -3.59 -14.67 -9.52
N VAL A 383 -3.05 -15.21 -8.41
CA VAL A 383 -1.96 -16.20 -8.45
C VAL A 383 -2.35 -17.41 -9.28
N LEU A 384 -3.50 -18.03 -9.01
CA LEU A 384 -3.97 -19.20 -9.78
C LEU A 384 -4.16 -18.88 -11.28
N ARG A 385 -4.57 -17.66 -11.61
CA ARG A 385 -4.68 -17.19 -12.99
C ARG A 385 -3.32 -17.07 -13.65
N ALA A 386 -2.35 -16.44 -12.97
CA ALA A 386 -0.99 -16.28 -13.46
C ALA A 386 -0.34 -17.64 -13.71
N LEU A 387 -0.43 -18.59 -12.78
CA LEU A 387 0.09 -19.95 -12.93
C LEU A 387 -0.43 -20.68 -14.17
N ARG A 388 -1.67 -20.38 -14.62
CA ARG A 388 -2.27 -21.02 -15.81
C ARG A 388 -1.93 -20.33 -17.12
N ARG A 389 -1.66 -19.01 -17.08
CA ARG A 389 -1.55 -18.19 -18.30
C ARG A 389 -0.16 -17.66 -18.58
N GLU A 390 0.68 -17.60 -17.56
CA GLU A 390 1.97 -16.93 -17.57
C GLU A 390 3.00 -17.86 -16.87
N PRO A 391 3.35 -19.02 -17.47
CA PRO A 391 4.23 -20.02 -16.85
C PRO A 391 5.62 -19.45 -16.53
N GLU A 392 6.12 -18.50 -17.33
CA GLU A 392 7.37 -17.77 -17.11
C GLU A 392 7.40 -17.02 -15.79
N ALA A 393 6.28 -16.45 -15.36
CA ALA A 393 6.17 -15.78 -14.07
C ALA A 393 6.24 -16.78 -12.90
N ALA A 394 5.70 -18.00 -13.08
CA ALA A 394 5.81 -19.07 -12.09
C ALA A 394 7.25 -19.59 -11.98
N GLU A 395 7.92 -19.78 -13.12
CA GLU A 395 9.32 -20.17 -13.18
C GLU A 395 10.23 -19.14 -12.53
N ALA A 396 10.02 -17.84 -12.80
CA ALA A 396 10.75 -16.75 -12.20
C ALA A 396 10.56 -16.71 -10.66
N PHE A 397 9.33 -16.94 -10.18
CA PHE A 397 9.09 -17.01 -8.73
C PHE A 397 9.79 -18.20 -8.08
N VAL A 398 9.74 -19.39 -8.67
CA VAL A 398 10.42 -20.60 -8.15
C VAL A 398 11.93 -20.45 -8.22
N ALA A 399 12.46 -19.83 -9.28
CA ALA A 399 13.90 -19.57 -9.44
C ALA A 399 14.47 -18.65 -8.33
N GLU A 400 13.66 -17.72 -7.79
CA GLU A 400 14.06 -16.87 -6.67
C GLU A 400 14.31 -17.66 -5.38
N LEU A 401 13.66 -18.82 -5.20
CA LEU A 401 13.72 -19.59 -3.96
C LEU A 401 15.04 -20.37 -3.80
N GLU A 402 15.47 -20.57 -2.55
CA GLU A 402 16.53 -21.52 -2.21
C GLU A 402 16.09 -22.97 -2.55
N GLU A 403 17.04 -23.83 -2.91
CA GLU A 403 16.77 -25.21 -3.34
C GLU A 403 15.93 -26.01 -2.32
N ARG A 404 16.20 -25.81 -1.04
CA ARG A 404 15.48 -26.47 0.08
C ARG A 404 13.99 -26.08 0.16
N ASP A 405 13.61 -24.87 -0.33
CA ASP A 405 12.25 -24.34 -0.28
C ASP A 405 11.47 -24.68 -1.57
N ARG A 406 12.17 -24.85 -2.70
CA ARG A 406 11.59 -25.12 -4.02
C ARG A 406 10.69 -26.36 -4.01
N ALA A 407 11.19 -27.49 -3.53
CA ALA A 407 10.44 -28.75 -3.56
C ALA A 407 9.09 -28.68 -2.82
N GLY A 408 9.01 -27.87 -1.75
CA GLY A 408 7.75 -27.63 -1.03
C GLY A 408 6.75 -26.81 -1.86
N VAL A 409 7.23 -25.74 -2.48
CA VAL A 409 6.41 -24.88 -3.34
C VAL A 409 5.98 -25.62 -4.60
N GLU A 410 6.88 -26.34 -5.27
CA GLU A 410 6.55 -27.14 -6.48
C GLU A 410 5.45 -28.18 -6.22
N ARG A 411 5.52 -28.90 -5.08
CA ARG A 411 4.42 -29.80 -4.68
C ARG A 411 3.11 -29.05 -4.44
N ALA A 412 3.15 -27.88 -3.82
CA ALA A 412 1.97 -27.06 -3.59
C ALA A 412 1.37 -26.54 -4.92
N LEU A 413 2.23 -26.17 -5.87
CA LEU A 413 1.81 -25.75 -7.22
C LEU A 413 1.13 -26.88 -7.99
N GLN A 414 1.64 -28.12 -7.91
CA GLN A 414 1.04 -29.30 -8.54
C GLN A 414 -0.35 -29.64 -7.98
N ALA A 415 -0.57 -29.36 -6.68
CA ALA A 415 -1.84 -29.58 -5.99
C ALA A 415 -2.77 -28.33 -5.99
N ALA A 416 -2.45 -27.33 -6.79
CA ALA A 416 -3.14 -26.03 -6.78
C ALA A 416 -4.58 -26.13 -7.29
N ASP A 417 -5.52 -25.80 -6.40
CA ASP A 417 -6.94 -25.64 -6.70
C ASP A 417 -7.49 -24.35 -6.05
N GLU A 418 -8.73 -24.03 -6.36
CA GLU A 418 -9.34 -22.80 -5.82
C GLU A 418 -9.60 -22.91 -4.31
N VAL A 419 -9.97 -24.06 -3.80
CA VAL A 419 -10.23 -24.29 -2.36
C VAL A 419 -8.94 -24.17 -1.56
N GLY A 420 -7.83 -24.68 -2.09
CA GLY A 420 -6.50 -24.64 -1.48
C GLY A 420 -5.70 -23.36 -1.78
N ALA A 421 -6.24 -22.41 -2.55
CA ALA A 421 -5.49 -21.25 -3.06
C ALA A 421 -4.81 -20.43 -1.96
N ARG A 422 -5.47 -20.18 -0.83
CA ARG A 422 -4.86 -19.46 0.30
C ARG A 422 -3.68 -20.21 0.90
N ARG A 423 -3.77 -21.52 1.05
CA ARG A 423 -2.67 -22.36 1.57
C ARG A 423 -1.49 -22.40 0.62
N LEU A 424 -1.75 -22.47 -0.70
CA LEU A 424 -0.72 -22.35 -1.72
C LEU A 424 0.03 -21.02 -1.57
N VAL A 425 -0.70 -19.90 -1.56
CA VAL A 425 -0.10 -18.56 -1.50
C VAL A 425 0.65 -18.34 -0.18
N GLU A 426 0.16 -18.86 0.94
CA GLU A 426 0.88 -18.88 2.22
C GLU A 426 2.19 -19.66 2.11
N THR A 427 2.18 -20.86 1.53
CA THR A 427 3.39 -21.67 1.32
C THR A 427 4.42 -20.91 0.45
N MET A 428 3.97 -20.25 -0.61
CA MET A 428 4.82 -19.43 -1.48
C MET A 428 5.41 -18.24 -0.73
N ALA A 429 4.61 -17.52 0.04
CA ALA A 429 5.04 -16.36 0.80
C ALA A 429 6.08 -16.71 1.87
N VAL A 430 5.82 -17.77 2.65
CA VAL A 430 6.72 -18.23 3.70
C VAL A 430 8.05 -18.72 3.11
N ALA A 431 8.01 -19.47 2.02
CA ALA A 431 9.22 -19.93 1.33
C ALA A 431 10.07 -18.75 0.81
N LEU A 432 9.41 -17.73 0.22
CA LEU A 432 10.09 -16.53 -0.26
C LEU A 432 10.71 -15.73 0.90
N GLN A 433 9.96 -15.51 1.98
CA GLN A 433 10.46 -14.78 3.14
C GLN A 433 11.63 -15.50 3.80
N ALA A 434 11.54 -16.83 3.97
CA ALA A 434 12.62 -17.64 4.50
C ALA A 434 13.89 -17.54 3.63
N THR A 435 13.75 -17.68 2.31
CA THR A 435 14.83 -17.51 1.34
C THR A 435 15.52 -16.14 1.46
N LEU A 436 14.74 -15.07 1.52
CA LEU A 436 15.27 -13.70 1.58
C LEU A 436 15.97 -13.41 2.91
N LEU A 437 15.45 -13.94 4.03
CA LEU A 437 16.09 -13.81 5.32
C LEU A 437 17.40 -14.60 5.40
N ASP A 438 17.46 -15.81 4.84
CA ASP A 438 18.71 -16.59 4.77
C ASP A 438 19.81 -15.88 3.98
N ARG A 439 19.45 -15.29 2.85
CA ARG A 439 20.41 -14.59 2.00
C ARG A 439 20.85 -13.28 2.57
N HIS A 440 19.99 -12.61 3.28
CA HIS A 440 20.09 -11.19 3.50
C HIS A 440 19.78 -10.72 4.92
N GLY A 441 19.09 -11.52 5.70
CA GLY A 441 18.75 -11.24 7.09
C GLY A 441 19.93 -11.42 8.04
N ASP A 442 19.72 -11.05 9.29
CA ASP A 442 20.57 -11.50 10.38
C ASP A 442 20.37 -13.00 10.61
N ALA A 443 21.47 -13.70 10.94
CA ALA A 443 21.41 -15.15 11.12
C ALA A 443 20.44 -15.58 12.23
N ALA A 444 20.31 -14.78 13.32
CA ALA A 444 19.37 -15.09 14.39
C ALA A 444 17.92 -14.94 13.93
N VAL A 445 17.65 -13.93 13.10
CA VAL A 445 16.30 -13.69 12.53
C VAL A 445 15.92 -14.79 11.55
N ALA A 446 16.84 -15.19 10.66
CA ALA A 446 16.62 -16.27 9.70
C ALA A 446 16.38 -17.62 10.42
N GLU A 447 17.16 -17.93 11.45
CA GLU A 447 16.99 -19.11 12.29
C GLU A 447 15.63 -19.10 12.99
N ALA A 448 15.24 -17.98 13.61
CA ALA A 448 13.98 -17.83 14.31
C ALA A 448 12.78 -17.94 13.35
N PHE A 449 12.85 -17.33 12.15
CA PHE A 449 11.81 -17.43 11.14
C PHE A 449 11.57 -18.88 10.72
N ARG A 450 12.66 -19.64 10.47
CA ARG A 450 12.58 -21.05 10.06
C ARG A 450 12.13 -21.99 11.17
N ALA A 451 12.42 -21.65 12.42
CA ALA A 451 12.03 -22.43 13.58
C ALA A 451 10.53 -22.32 13.93
N ARG A 452 9.81 -21.39 13.31
CA ARG A 452 8.36 -21.25 13.52
C ARG A 452 7.61 -22.49 13.05
N GLU A 453 6.89 -23.13 13.96
CA GLU A 453 5.97 -24.21 13.62
C GLU A 453 4.61 -23.68 13.13
N ARG A 454 4.23 -22.48 13.59
CA ARG A 454 2.94 -21.82 13.26
C ARG A 454 3.12 -20.32 13.10
N PHE A 455 2.32 -19.73 12.23
CA PHE A 455 2.27 -18.29 12.00
C PHE A 455 1.01 -17.62 12.63
N GLY A 456 0.37 -18.30 13.61
CA GLY A 456 -0.89 -17.84 14.18
C GLY A 456 -0.74 -16.92 15.38
N ALA A 457 0.03 -17.33 16.39
CA ALA A 457 0.21 -16.60 17.64
C ALA A 457 1.66 -16.14 17.80
N PHE A 458 1.85 -14.99 18.44
CA PHE A 458 3.18 -14.47 18.78
C PHE A 458 3.66 -15.02 20.12
N GLY A 459 4.99 -14.99 20.34
CA GLY A 459 5.60 -15.50 21.57
C GLY A 459 5.65 -17.03 21.65
N THR A 460 5.51 -17.72 20.51
CA THR A 460 5.56 -19.19 20.41
C THR A 460 6.80 -19.68 19.68
N LEU A 461 7.85 -18.85 19.62
CA LEU A 461 9.17 -19.28 19.13
C LEU A 461 9.74 -20.37 20.04
N PRO A 462 10.36 -21.43 19.47
CA PRO A 462 10.92 -22.52 20.25
C PRO A 462 12.12 -22.09 21.13
N ASP A 463 12.42 -22.88 22.14
CA ASP A 463 13.56 -22.66 23.04
C ASP A 463 14.91 -22.71 22.31
N GLY A 464 15.91 -22.03 22.86
CA GLY A 464 17.30 -22.06 22.38
C GLY A 464 17.63 -21.01 21.32
N LEU A 465 16.66 -20.19 20.91
CA LEU A 465 16.89 -19.09 19.96
C LEU A 465 17.43 -17.83 20.66
N ARG A 466 18.10 -16.94 19.89
CA ARG A 466 18.71 -15.69 20.39
C ARG A 466 17.69 -14.55 20.49
N LEU A 467 16.65 -14.76 21.30
CA LEU A 467 15.48 -13.87 21.39
C LEU A 467 15.85 -12.43 21.78
N ALA A 468 16.73 -12.27 22.77
CA ALA A 468 17.18 -10.95 23.24
C ALA A 468 17.96 -10.19 22.15
N GLU A 469 18.82 -10.87 21.39
CA GLU A 469 19.57 -10.28 20.28
C GLU A 469 18.62 -9.79 19.17
N ILE A 470 17.61 -10.59 18.81
CA ILE A 470 16.60 -10.23 17.83
C ILE A 470 15.83 -9.00 18.28
N ALA A 471 15.35 -8.96 19.52
CA ALA A 471 14.58 -7.83 20.05
C ALA A 471 15.42 -6.54 20.14
N GLU A 472 16.69 -6.64 20.58
CA GLU A 472 17.59 -5.48 20.70
C GLU A 472 17.87 -4.81 19.35
N ARG A 473 17.89 -5.57 18.24
CA ARG A 473 18.08 -5.02 16.88
C ARG A 473 16.99 -4.04 16.47
N HIS A 474 15.78 -4.17 17.04
CA HIS A 474 14.63 -3.33 16.70
C HIS A 474 14.37 -2.22 17.71
N ARG A 475 15.23 -2.13 18.76
CA ARG A 475 15.12 -1.07 19.74
C ARG A 475 15.47 0.27 19.08
N PRO A 476 14.56 1.28 19.13
CA PRO A 476 14.88 2.62 18.64
C PRO A 476 16.10 3.19 19.38
N ALA A 477 16.95 3.92 18.66
CA ALA A 477 18.00 4.70 19.26
C ALA A 477 17.36 5.76 20.18
N ALA A 478 17.94 5.97 21.36
CA ALA A 478 17.47 6.93 22.34
C ALA A 478 17.65 8.37 21.87
#